data_2006a08e53f48d1995216e03ff5c97f3
#
_entry.id   2006a08e53f48d1995216e03ff5c97f3
#
_cell.length_a   1.000
_cell.length_b   1.000
_cell.length_c   1.000
_cell.angle_alpha   90.00
_cell.angle_beta   90.00
_cell.angle_gamma   90.00
#
_symmetry.space_group_name_H-M   'P 1'
#
loop_
_entity.id
_entity.type
_entity.pdbx_description
1 polymer ?
#
loop_
_entity_poly.entity_id
_entity_poly.type
_entity_poly.pdbx_seq_one_letter_code
_entity_poly.pdbx_strand_id
1 'polypeptide(L)' 'MIGDNIKKFRKKKNLSQDKLARTADIPYTTLIKIESNIVKKPSVQNIAKIAKALDVSIEKLIEE' A
#
# COMPACT_ATOMS: atom_id res chain seq x y z
N MET A 1 -9.50 6.02 3.88
CA MET A 1 -9.12 4.67 4.32
C MET A 1 -7.73 4.32 3.81
N ILE A 2 -7.08 3.38 4.47
CA ILE A 2 -5.70 3.01 4.13
C ILE A 2 -5.55 2.62 2.66
N GLY A 3 -6.49 1.80 2.16
CA GLY A 3 -6.42 1.37 0.77
C GLY A 3 -6.47 2.52 -0.22
N ASP A 4 -7.30 3.51 0.06
CA ASP A 4 -7.42 4.68 -0.80
C ASP A 4 -6.14 5.50 -0.79
N ASN A 5 -5.51 5.64 0.39
CA ASN A 5 -4.25 6.37 0.51
C ASN A 5 -3.13 5.66 -0.25
N ILE A 6 -3.05 4.34 -0.13
CA ILE A 6 -2.05 3.55 -0.86
C ILE A 6 -2.23 3.75 -2.36
N LYS A 7 -3.45 3.64 -2.83
CA LYS A 7 -3.76 3.82 -4.25
C LYS A 7 -3.34 5.21 -4.74
N LYS A 8 -3.65 6.23 -3.96
CA LYS A 8 -3.31 7.61 -4.29
C LYS A 8 -1.79 7.80 -4.46
N PHE A 9 -1.00 7.33 -3.49
CA PHE A 9 0.45 7.48 -3.57
C PHE A 9 1.05 6.60 -4.64
N ARG A 10 0.48 5.40 -4.86
CA ARG A 10 0.93 4.52 -5.94
C ARG A 10 0.76 5.20 -7.30
N LYS A 11 -0.39 5.80 -7.53
CA LYS A 11 -0.67 6.49 -8.80
C LYS A 11 0.23 7.70 -8.99
N LYS A 12 0.54 8.42 -7.91
CA LYS A 12 1.47 9.55 -8.00
C LYS A 12 2.84 9.12 -8.46
N LYS A 13 3.25 7.90 -8.14
CA LYS A 13 4.54 7.36 -8.54
C LYS A 13 4.47 6.58 -9.86
N ASN A 14 3.31 6.56 -10.50
CA ASN A 14 3.11 5.85 -11.75
C ASN A 14 3.44 4.36 -11.64
N LEU A 15 3.10 3.76 -10.50
CA LEU A 15 3.34 2.35 -10.27
C LEU A 15 2.06 1.55 -10.52
N SER A 16 2.21 0.39 -11.19
CA SER A 16 1.12 -0.58 -11.24
C SER A 16 1.01 -1.29 -9.90
N GLN A 17 -0.11 -1.95 -9.66
CA GLN A 17 -0.28 -2.75 -8.45
C GLN A 17 0.78 -3.85 -8.38
N ASP A 18 1.04 -4.52 -9.50
CA ASP A 18 2.05 -5.57 -9.56
C ASP A 18 3.43 -5.02 -9.21
N LYS A 19 3.79 -3.88 -9.76
CA LYS A 19 5.10 -3.28 -9.50
C LYS A 19 5.23 -2.88 -8.03
N LEU A 20 4.17 -2.30 -7.45
CA LEU A 20 4.21 -1.94 -6.04
C LEU A 20 4.35 -3.18 -5.16
N ALA A 21 3.59 -4.24 -5.45
CA ALA A 21 3.67 -5.47 -4.66
C ALA A 21 5.08 -6.04 -4.69
N ARG A 22 5.72 -6.06 -5.85
CA ARG A 22 7.09 -6.56 -5.98
C ARG A 22 8.07 -5.68 -5.22
N THR A 23 7.96 -4.37 -5.37
CA THR A 23 8.85 -3.43 -4.70
C THR A 23 8.70 -3.52 -3.19
N ALA A 24 7.47 -3.71 -2.70
CA ALA A 24 7.18 -3.82 -1.28
C ALA A 24 7.46 -5.23 -0.73
N ASP A 25 7.72 -6.19 -1.61
CA ASP A 25 7.96 -7.58 -1.24
C ASP A 25 6.76 -8.18 -0.50
N ILE A 26 5.58 -7.98 -1.06
CA ILE A 26 4.34 -8.58 -0.57
C ILE A 26 3.63 -9.28 -1.73
N PRO A 27 2.80 -10.29 -1.44
CA PRO A 27 2.04 -10.94 -2.51
C PRO A 27 1.10 -9.97 -3.20
N TYR A 28 0.97 -10.11 -4.50
CA TYR A 28 0.08 -9.28 -5.30
C TYR A 28 -1.36 -9.31 -4.78
N THR A 29 -1.85 -10.52 -4.47
CA THR A 29 -3.21 -10.68 -3.97
C THR A 29 -3.43 -9.96 -2.64
N THR A 30 -2.40 -9.92 -1.80
CA THR A 30 -2.46 -9.20 -0.53
C THR A 30 -2.60 -7.70 -0.78
N LEU A 31 -1.80 -7.16 -1.70
CA LEU A 31 -1.88 -5.73 -2.02
C LEU A 31 -3.26 -5.37 -2.58
N ILE A 32 -3.80 -6.19 -3.48
CA ILE A 32 -5.12 -5.94 -4.06
C ILE A 32 -6.19 -5.87 -2.97
N LYS A 33 -6.14 -6.80 -2.01
CA LYS A 33 -7.12 -6.83 -0.93
C LYS A 33 -7.00 -5.59 -0.02
N ILE A 34 -5.79 -5.12 0.18
CA ILE A 34 -5.56 -3.91 0.98
C ILE A 34 -6.06 -2.67 0.23
N GLU A 35 -5.71 -2.52 -1.04
CA GLU A 35 -6.12 -1.35 -1.83
C GLU A 35 -7.63 -1.28 -2.02
N SER A 36 -8.30 -2.42 -2.09
CA SER A 36 -9.75 -2.45 -2.27
C SER A 36 -10.51 -2.35 -0.96
N ASN A 37 -9.81 -2.21 0.16
CA ASN A 37 -10.37 -2.13 1.50
C ASN A 37 -11.08 -3.40 1.95
N ILE A 38 -10.83 -4.53 1.30
CA ILE A 38 -11.29 -5.84 1.77
C ILE A 38 -10.57 -6.16 3.09
N VAL A 39 -9.24 -5.94 3.11
CA VAL A 39 -8.47 -6.01 4.34
C VAL A 39 -8.40 -4.60 4.89
N LYS A 40 -9.21 -4.30 5.91
CA LYS A 40 -9.32 -2.93 6.45
C LYS A 40 -8.21 -2.58 7.42
N LYS A 41 -7.62 -3.59 8.06
CA LYS A 41 -6.55 -3.40 9.04
C LYS A 41 -5.37 -4.28 8.68
N PRO A 42 -4.58 -3.89 7.67
CA PRO A 42 -3.40 -4.68 7.29
C PRO A 42 -2.39 -4.71 8.43
N SER A 43 -1.52 -5.72 8.41
CA SER A 43 -0.51 -5.85 9.45
C SER A 43 0.45 -4.66 9.42
N VAL A 44 1.05 -4.37 10.58
CA VAL A 44 2.07 -3.31 10.66
C VAL A 44 3.22 -3.61 9.71
N GLN A 45 3.61 -4.87 9.59
CA GLN A 45 4.69 -5.26 8.68
C GLN A 45 4.36 -4.92 7.24
N ASN A 46 3.15 -5.24 6.79
CA ASN A 46 2.74 -4.94 5.41
C ASN A 46 2.64 -3.44 5.18
N ILE A 47 2.10 -2.70 6.14
CA ILE A 47 2.02 -1.24 6.05
C ILE A 47 3.42 -0.64 5.93
N ALA A 48 4.36 -1.11 6.74
CA ALA A 48 5.73 -0.60 6.72
C ALA A 48 6.40 -0.88 5.37
N LYS A 49 6.20 -2.07 4.83
CA LYS A 49 6.77 -2.43 3.53
C LYS A 49 6.20 -1.56 2.41
N ILE A 50 4.90 -1.33 2.42
CA ILE A 50 4.25 -0.49 1.42
C ILE A 50 4.72 0.95 1.54
N ALA A 51 4.79 1.48 2.76
CA ALA A 51 5.24 2.85 2.98
C ALA A 51 6.67 3.05 2.47
N LYS A 52 7.54 2.10 2.73
CA LYS A 52 8.91 2.16 2.25
C LYS A 52 8.98 2.12 0.73
N ALA A 53 8.19 1.25 0.11
CA ALA A 53 8.15 1.14 -1.35
C ALA A 53 7.62 2.42 -2.00
N LEU A 54 6.69 3.11 -1.34
CA LEU A 54 6.13 4.36 -1.83
C LEU A 54 6.93 5.58 -1.41
N ASP A 55 7.93 5.39 -0.57
CA ASP A 55 8.77 6.48 -0.04
C ASP A 55 7.93 7.52 0.70
N VAL A 56 7.01 7.05 1.51
CA VAL A 56 6.17 7.90 2.37
C VAL A 56 6.21 7.34 3.78
N SER A 57 5.82 8.17 4.76
CA SER A 57 5.74 7.71 6.14
C SER A 57 4.51 6.83 6.32
N ILE A 58 4.55 5.97 7.35
CA ILE A 58 3.39 5.16 7.71
C ILE A 58 2.20 6.05 8.03
N GLU A 59 2.44 7.17 8.71
CA GLU A 59 1.38 8.12 9.07
C GLU A 59 0.61 8.62 7.86
N LYS A 60 1.31 8.82 6.72
CA LYS A 60 0.64 9.26 5.50
C LYS A 60 -0.34 8.22 4.96
N LEU A 61 -0.05 6.95 5.17
CA LEU A 61 -0.93 5.88 4.70
C LEU A 61 -2.15 5.72 5.59
N ILE A 62 -2.02 5.97 6.89
CA ILE A 62 -3.11 5.73 7.84
C ILE A 62 -3.92 6.98 8.16
N GLU A 63 -3.51 8.16 7.72
CA GLU A 63 -4.28 9.37 8.04
C GLU A 63 -5.58 9.41 7.25
N GLU A 64 -6.57 10.04 7.83
CA GLU A 64 -7.89 10.18 7.26
C GLU A 64 -8.16 11.62 6.84
#